data_0787a0afc1ce4ee95816f3a86c368640
#
_entry.id   0787a0afc1ce4ee95816f3a86c368640
#
_cell.length_a   1.000
_cell.length_b   1.000
_cell.length_c   1.000
_cell.angle_alpha   90.00
_cell.angle_beta   90.00
_cell.angle_gamma   90.00
#
_symmetry.space_group_name_H-M   'P 1'
#
loop_
_entity.id
_entity.type
_entity.pdbx_description
1 polymer ?
#
loop_
_entity_poly.entity_id
_entity_poly.type
_entity_poly.pdbx_seq_one_letter_code
_entity_poly.pdbx_strand_id
1 'polypeptide(L)'
;MRGVETRIQEIRHRIFREVARMAYHTEWPVDKRIEALPYKIIPGEVGNYRNDVFLERAIVGERLRLAMGLPCRSAAEHAPLSDNIEAADKPETYYTPPLINIIKFACNGCAEKRILVTEGCQGCLAHPCVEVCPKDAIHLDRYNGRSHIDPEKCIQCGRCADVCAYNAIIIQERPCAAACGVDAIGTDVNGKADINYEKCVSCGM
;
A
#
# COMPACT_ATOMS: atom_id res chain seq x y z
N MET A 1 -11.57 1.96 -7.96
CA MET A 1 -12.72 1.33 -7.25
C MET A 1 -13.67 2.41 -6.73
N ARG A 2 -14.11 3.32 -7.62
CA ARG A 2 -15.06 4.37 -7.26
C ARG A 2 -16.46 3.73 -7.12
N GLY A 3 -17.16 4.06 -6.03
CA GLY A 3 -18.56 3.60 -5.80
C GLY A 3 -18.73 2.29 -5.03
N VAL A 4 -17.63 1.64 -4.60
CA VAL A 4 -17.70 0.47 -3.72
C VAL A 4 -17.21 0.85 -2.34
N GLU A 5 -18.09 0.79 -1.35
CA GLU A 5 -17.69 0.95 0.05
C GLU A 5 -16.88 -0.27 0.50
N THR A 6 -15.68 0.00 1.02
CA THR A 6 -14.79 -1.04 1.51
C THR A 6 -14.70 -0.98 3.04
N ARG A 7 -14.38 -2.10 3.67
CA ARG A 7 -14.15 -2.17 5.11
C ARG A 7 -13.12 -1.14 5.60
N ILE A 8 -12.11 -0.87 4.77
CA ILE A 8 -11.08 0.13 5.08
C ILE A 8 -11.64 1.56 5.09
N GLN A 9 -12.58 1.88 4.20
CA GLN A 9 -13.26 3.20 4.22
C GLN A 9 -14.11 3.34 5.47
N GLU A 10 -14.86 2.31 5.86
CA GLU A 10 -15.63 2.30 7.10
C GLU A 10 -14.74 2.53 8.33
N ILE A 11 -13.60 1.82 8.41
CA ILE A 11 -12.64 2.01 9.51
C ILE A 11 -12.08 3.45 9.51
N ARG A 12 -11.76 4.03 8.34
CA ARG A 12 -11.32 5.44 8.23
C ARG A 12 -12.38 6.40 8.75
N HIS A 13 -13.65 6.21 8.39
CA HIS A 13 -14.75 7.04 8.89
C HIS A 13 -14.91 6.91 10.41
N ARG A 14 -14.77 5.71 10.96
CA ARG A 14 -14.78 5.50 12.42
C ARG A 14 -13.63 6.24 13.10
N ILE A 15 -12.42 6.18 12.54
CA ILE A 15 -11.24 6.89 13.06
C ILE A 15 -11.51 8.40 13.10
N PHE A 16 -11.89 9.01 11.98
CA PHE A 16 -12.17 10.45 11.94
C PHE A 16 -13.28 10.86 12.89
N ARG A 17 -14.34 10.05 13.02
CA ARG A 17 -15.42 10.29 13.98
C ARG A 17 -14.93 10.26 15.41
N GLU A 18 -14.08 9.31 15.80
CA GLU A 18 -13.56 9.23 17.16
C GLU A 18 -12.55 10.37 17.44
N VAL A 19 -11.72 10.77 16.49
CA VAL A 19 -10.85 11.94 16.62
C VAL A 19 -11.69 13.22 16.82
N ALA A 20 -12.73 13.42 16.01
CA ALA A 20 -13.64 14.54 16.19
C ALA A 20 -14.32 14.53 17.55
N ARG A 21 -14.78 13.37 18.02
CA ARG A 21 -15.37 13.23 19.38
C ARG A 21 -14.37 13.60 20.47
N MET A 22 -13.11 13.20 20.35
CA MET A 22 -12.08 13.58 21.32
C MET A 22 -11.89 15.11 21.38
N ALA A 23 -11.96 15.79 20.26
CA ALA A 23 -11.83 17.26 20.20
C ALA A 23 -13.00 17.99 20.88
N TYR A 24 -14.23 17.42 20.81
CA TYR A 24 -15.43 18.04 21.40
C TYR A 24 -15.67 17.67 22.87
N HIS A 25 -15.18 16.53 23.35
CA HIS A 25 -15.40 16.05 24.73
C HIS A 25 -14.10 16.15 25.53
N THR A 26 -14.03 17.12 26.41
CA THR A 26 -12.83 17.43 27.21
C THR A 26 -12.83 16.80 28.61
N GLU A 27 -13.87 16.01 28.97
CA GLU A 27 -14.07 15.47 30.33
C GLU A 27 -13.00 14.48 30.78
N TRP A 28 -12.30 13.83 29.85
CA TRP A 28 -11.25 12.86 30.14
C TRP A 28 -9.92 13.28 29.49
N PRO A 29 -8.78 13.01 30.14
CA PRO A 29 -7.48 13.23 29.52
C PRO A 29 -7.37 12.54 28.17
N VAL A 30 -6.92 13.26 27.14
CA VAL A 30 -6.85 12.77 25.74
C VAL A 30 -5.96 11.54 25.63
N ASP A 31 -4.86 11.51 26.41
CA ASP A 31 -3.93 10.40 26.48
C ASP A 31 -4.59 9.07 26.82
N LYS A 32 -5.43 9.02 27.85
CA LYS A 32 -6.15 7.79 28.24
C LYS A 32 -7.21 7.37 27.23
N ARG A 33 -7.83 8.33 26.56
CA ARG A 33 -8.89 8.04 25.57
C ARG A 33 -8.31 7.42 24.31
N ILE A 34 -7.20 7.94 23.80
CA ILE A 34 -6.61 7.45 22.55
C ILE A 34 -6.14 6.00 22.67
N GLU A 35 -5.58 5.59 23.80
CA GLU A 35 -5.09 4.21 24.02
C GLU A 35 -6.21 3.16 23.90
N ALA A 36 -7.44 3.49 24.26
CA ALA A 36 -8.58 2.59 24.18
C ALA A 36 -9.24 2.53 22.79
N LEU A 37 -9.02 3.54 21.92
CA LEU A 37 -9.72 3.65 20.65
C LEU A 37 -9.45 2.51 19.67
N PRO A 38 -8.24 1.95 19.51
CA PRO A 38 -8.03 0.80 18.64
C PRO A 38 -8.92 -0.39 19.00
N TYR A 39 -9.14 -0.64 20.28
CA TYR A 39 -10.01 -1.73 20.76
C TYR A 39 -11.49 -1.43 20.56
N LYS A 40 -11.90 -0.16 20.65
CA LYS A 40 -13.25 0.29 20.34
C LYS A 40 -13.58 0.18 18.84
N ILE A 41 -12.63 0.54 17.98
CA ILE A 41 -12.80 0.54 16.52
C ILE A 41 -12.73 -0.89 15.96
N ILE A 42 -11.81 -1.70 16.48
CA ILE A 42 -11.63 -3.13 16.15
C ILE A 42 -11.94 -3.98 17.40
N PRO A 43 -13.21 -4.24 17.70
CA PRO A 43 -13.61 -5.08 18.82
C PRO A 43 -13.40 -6.57 18.54
N GLY A 44 -13.39 -7.39 19.58
CA GLY A 44 -13.30 -8.84 19.51
C GLY A 44 -11.87 -9.35 19.45
N GLU A 45 -11.70 -10.64 19.25
CA GLU A 45 -10.42 -11.35 19.34
C GLU A 45 -9.91 -11.82 17.96
N VAL A 46 -10.74 -11.72 16.93
CA VAL A 46 -10.42 -12.19 15.56
C VAL A 46 -10.31 -11.00 14.62
N GLY A 47 -9.28 -11.02 13.77
CA GLY A 47 -9.10 -10.01 12.72
C GLY A 47 -10.21 -10.04 11.67
N ASN A 48 -10.58 -8.86 11.16
CA ASN A 48 -11.69 -8.71 10.20
C ASN A 48 -11.21 -8.47 8.77
N TYR A 49 -10.06 -7.83 8.59
CA TYR A 49 -9.51 -7.48 7.27
C TYR A 49 -8.01 -7.81 7.14
N ARG A 50 -7.39 -8.28 8.22
CA ARG A 50 -6.05 -8.87 8.29
C ARG A 50 -6.12 -10.19 9.05
N ASN A 51 -5.06 -10.96 8.98
CA ASN A 51 -4.99 -12.26 9.67
C ASN A 51 -4.82 -12.13 11.19
N ASP A 52 -4.46 -10.94 11.68
CA ASP A 52 -4.11 -10.70 13.06
C ASP A 52 -4.80 -9.43 13.58
N VAL A 53 -5.59 -9.58 14.64
CA VAL A 53 -6.32 -8.48 15.30
C VAL A 53 -5.37 -7.47 15.95
N PHE A 54 -4.20 -7.90 16.45
CA PHE A 54 -3.21 -6.99 17.02
C PHE A 54 -2.61 -6.09 15.96
N LEU A 55 -2.32 -6.66 14.78
CA LEU A 55 -1.88 -5.88 13.62
C LEU A 55 -2.94 -4.87 13.17
N GLU A 56 -4.21 -5.27 13.13
CA GLU A 56 -5.31 -4.35 12.78
C GLU A 56 -5.38 -3.17 13.75
N ARG A 57 -5.30 -3.43 15.06
CA ARG A 57 -5.30 -2.39 16.11
C ARG A 57 -4.07 -1.50 16.04
N ALA A 58 -2.89 -2.05 15.77
CA ALA A 58 -1.68 -1.27 15.58
C ALA A 58 -1.81 -0.32 14.37
N ILE A 59 -2.36 -0.80 13.25
CA ILE A 59 -2.63 0.04 12.07
C ILE A 59 -3.64 1.14 12.39
N VAL A 60 -4.70 0.83 13.13
CA VAL A 60 -5.70 1.82 13.58
C VAL A 60 -5.05 2.86 14.49
N GLY A 61 -4.17 2.44 15.40
CA GLY A 61 -3.43 3.34 16.27
C GLY A 61 -2.61 4.37 15.50
N GLU A 62 -1.81 3.94 14.51
CA GLU A 62 -1.04 4.87 13.67
C GLU A 62 -1.95 5.77 12.82
N ARG A 63 -3.08 5.26 12.35
CA ARG A 63 -4.06 6.09 11.63
C ARG A 63 -4.72 7.13 12.51
N LEU A 64 -4.97 6.85 13.80
CA LEU A 64 -5.45 7.82 14.77
C LEU A 64 -4.43 8.95 14.96
N ARG A 65 -3.15 8.61 15.13
CA ARG A 65 -2.07 9.60 15.23
C ARG A 65 -2.00 10.49 14.00
N LEU A 66 -1.97 9.88 12.81
CA LEU A 66 -1.97 10.62 11.54
C LEU A 66 -3.20 11.51 11.36
N ALA A 67 -4.39 11.06 11.80
CA ALA A 67 -5.62 11.85 11.75
C ALA A 67 -5.59 13.07 12.68
N MET A 68 -4.71 13.07 13.68
CA MET A 68 -4.44 14.20 14.58
C MET A 68 -3.23 15.06 14.16
N GLY A 69 -2.64 14.80 12.98
CA GLY A 69 -1.44 15.50 12.51
C GLY A 69 -0.14 15.03 13.14
N LEU A 70 -0.15 13.95 13.93
CA LEU A 70 1.06 13.40 14.54
C LEU A 70 1.82 12.48 13.57
N PRO A 71 3.15 12.41 13.64
CA PRO A 71 3.94 11.53 12.77
C PRO A 71 3.69 10.05 13.07
N CYS A 72 3.90 9.19 12.04
CA CYS A 72 3.97 7.75 12.24
C CYS A 72 5.17 7.38 13.13
N ARG A 73 4.95 6.42 14.02
CA ARG A 73 6.05 5.84 14.81
C ARG A 73 6.74 4.72 14.05
N SER A 74 8.01 4.51 14.36
CA SER A 74 8.73 3.34 13.90
C SER A 74 8.23 2.08 14.62
N ALA A 75 8.15 0.94 13.91
CA ALA A 75 7.82 -0.35 14.53
C ALA A 75 8.87 -0.82 15.56
N ALA A 76 10.08 -0.25 15.53
CA ALA A 76 11.15 -0.51 16.51
C ALA A 76 11.06 0.37 17.76
N GLU A 77 10.20 1.39 17.75
CA GLU A 77 10.07 2.35 18.84
C GLU A 77 8.92 1.96 19.77
N HIS A 78 9.27 1.72 21.03
CA HIS A 78 8.28 1.45 22.07
C HIS A 78 7.80 2.77 22.68
N ALA A 79 6.60 3.21 22.27
CA ALA A 79 5.95 4.40 22.82
C ALA A 79 4.43 4.21 22.85
N PRO A 80 3.71 4.84 23.80
CA PRO A 80 2.25 4.83 23.82
C PRO A 80 1.67 5.57 22.61
N LEU A 81 0.38 5.34 22.30
CA LEU A 81 -0.30 6.08 21.22
C LEU A 81 -0.39 7.57 21.52
N SER A 82 -0.45 7.91 22.79
CA SER A 82 -0.52 9.28 23.31
C SER A 82 0.82 10.02 23.29
N ASP A 83 1.89 9.39 22.86
CA ASP A 83 3.19 10.03 22.79
C ASP A 83 3.15 11.32 21.97
N ASN A 84 3.64 12.43 22.55
CA ASN A 84 3.63 13.77 21.96
C ASN A 84 2.25 14.28 21.53
N ILE A 85 1.18 13.87 22.24
CA ILE A 85 -0.20 14.21 21.86
C ILE A 85 -0.50 15.70 21.96
N GLU A 86 0.25 16.45 22.77
CA GLU A 86 0.14 17.90 22.92
C GLU A 86 0.45 18.64 21.61
N ALA A 87 1.20 18.02 20.71
CA ALA A 87 1.47 18.59 19.39
C ALA A 87 0.21 18.63 18.51
N ALA A 88 -0.81 17.79 18.79
CA ALA A 88 -2.06 17.80 18.05
C ALA A 88 -2.92 19.05 18.31
N ASP A 89 -2.69 19.78 19.42
CA ASP A 89 -3.40 21.02 19.73
C ASP A 89 -2.85 22.22 18.95
N LYS A 90 -1.73 22.07 18.25
CA LYS A 90 -1.09 23.13 17.48
C LYS A 90 -1.62 23.13 16.04
N PRO A 91 -2.33 24.18 15.57
CA PRO A 91 -2.89 24.21 14.22
C PRO A 91 -1.87 23.99 13.12
N GLU A 92 -0.63 24.43 13.29
CA GLU A 92 0.45 24.32 12.32
C GLU A 92 0.86 22.87 12.07
N THR A 93 0.65 21.98 13.03
CA THR A 93 0.98 20.55 12.91
C THR A 93 0.27 19.88 11.72
N TYR A 94 -0.95 20.31 11.39
CA TYR A 94 -1.73 19.74 10.27
C TYR A 94 -1.17 20.10 8.89
N TYR A 95 -0.37 21.14 8.80
CA TYR A 95 0.21 21.63 7.54
C TYR A 95 1.71 21.37 7.43
N THR A 96 2.30 20.74 8.44
CA THR A 96 3.73 20.42 8.43
C THR A 96 4.00 19.19 7.57
N PRO A 97 4.78 19.28 6.49
CA PRO A 97 5.16 18.11 5.70
C PRO A 97 5.93 17.08 6.54
N PRO A 98 5.79 15.79 6.22
CA PRO A 98 5.08 15.22 5.07
C PRO A 98 3.57 15.03 5.32
N LEU A 99 2.73 15.51 4.40
CA LEU A 99 1.28 15.37 4.49
C LEU A 99 0.79 13.96 4.12
N ILE A 100 1.58 13.19 3.40
CA ILE A 100 1.30 11.81 3.00
C ILE A 100 2.31 10.88 3.64
N ASN A 101 1.81 9.86 4.32
CA ASN A 101 2.64 8.91 5.05
C ASN A 101 2.30 7.46 4.71
N ILE A 102 3.28 6.57 4.85
CA ILE A 102 3.10 5.13 4.73
C ILE A 102 3.29 4.48 6.09
N ILE A 103 2.28 3.79 6.56
CA ILE A 103 2.40 2.91 7.72
C ILE A 103 3.13 1.65 7.25
N LYS A 104 4.44 1.58 7.48
CA LYS A 104 5.33 0.54 6.92
C LYS A 104 4.88 -0.89 7.25
N PHE A 105 4.45 -1.16 8.48
CA PHE A 105 3.97 -2.51 8.87
C PHE A 105 2.58 -2.84 8.30
N ALA A 106 1.82 -1.86 7.84
CA ALA A 106 0.58 -2.07 7.11
C ALA A 106 0.79 -2.39 5.63
N CYS A 107 1.99 -2.13 5.09
CA CYS A 107 2.33 -2.38 3.70
C CYS A 107 2.56 -3.88 3.45
N ASN A 108 1.89 -4.46 2.45
CA ASN A 108 2.04 -5.87 2.09
C ASN A 108 3.35 -6.21 1.37
N GLY A 109 4.15 -5.20 0.97
CA GLY A 109 5.37 -5.44 0.20
C GLY A 109 5.05 -6.00 -1.20
N CYS A 110 4.18 -5.31 -1.95
CA CYS A 110 3.86 -5.73 -3.32
C CYS A 110 5.12 -5.77 -4.18
N ALA A 111 5.17 -6.73 -5.11
CA ALA A 111 6.26 -6.83 -6.06
C ALA A 111 6.40 -5.54 -6.88
N GLU A 112 7.63 -5.21 -7.24
CA GLU A 112 7.91 -4.18 -8.22
C GLU A 112 7.33 -4.56 -9.59
N LYS A 113 7.36 -3.60 -10.52
CA LYS A 113 6.90 -3.85 -11.89
C LYS A 113 7.61 -5.08 -12.46
N ARG A 114 6.83 -6.00 -12.98
CA ARG A 114 7.31 -7.21 -13.66
C ARG A 114 6.30 -7.68 -14.69
N ILE A 115 6.80 -8.37 -15.70
CA ILE A 115 5.96 -9.01 -16.71
C ILE A 115 5.94 -10.51 -16.45
N LEU A 116 4.75 -11.08 -16.41
CA LEU A 116 4.53 -12.48 -16.08
C LEU A 116 3.70 -13.15 -17.15
N VAL A 117 4.07 -14.37 -17.49
CA VAL A 117 3.20 -15.28 -18.25
C VAL A 117 2.32 -16.03 -17.26
N THR A 118 1.02 -15.97 -17.46
CA THR A 118 0.03 -16.66 -16.61
C THR A 118 -0.28 -18.07 -17.14
N GLU A 119 -1.00 -18.84 -16.35
CA GLU A 119 -1.53 -20.15 -16.76
C GLU A 119 -2.46 -20.10 -17.99
N GLY A 120 -2.93 -18.92 -18.37
CA GLY A 120 -3.71 -18.70 -19.59
C GLY A 120 -2.91 -18.86 -20.89
N CYS A 121 -1.58 -19.00 -20.82
CA CYS A 121 -0.76 -19.20 -22.01
C CYS A 121 -1.09 -20.56 -22.69
N GLN A 122 -1.50 -20.49 -23.97
CA GLN A 122 -1.90 -21.66 -24.77
C GLN A 122 -0.78 -22.24 -25.62
N GLY A 123 0.45 -21.72 -25.54
CA GLY A 123 1.55 -22.18 -26.40
C GLY A 123 1.21 -22.04 -27.89
N CYS A 124 0.68 -20.88 -28.30
CA CYS A 124 0.18 -20.64 -29.67
C CYS A 124 1.28 -20.84 -30.73
N LEU A 125 0.91 -21.31 -31.93
CA LEU A 125 1.86 -21.63 -33.01
C LEU A 125 2.72 -20.45 -33.46
N ALA A 126 2.15 -19.25 -33.48
CA ALA A 126 2.84 -18.06 -34.02
C ALA A 126 3.84 -17.44 -33.03
N HIS A 127 3.72 -17.75 -31.74
CA HIS A 127 4.58 -17.19 -30.67
C HIS A 127 4.95 -15.71 -30.80
N PRO A 128 4.00 -14.79 -31.08
CA PRO A 128 4.31 -13.38 -31.38
C PRO A 128 5.04 -12.69 -30.22
N CYS A 129 4.85 -13.17 -28.98
CA CYS A 129 5.53 -12.64 -27.81
C CYS A 129 7.05 -12.89 -27.84
N VAL A 130 7.51 -13.99 -28.44
CA VAL A 130 8.94 -14.29 -28.64
C VAL A 130 9.50 -13.35 -29.70
N GLU A 131 8.84 -13.28 -30.86
CA GLU A 131 9.29 -12.48 -32.01
C GLU A 131 9.39 -10.97 -31.72
N VAL A 132 8.48 -10.45 -30.88
CA VAL A 132 8.47 -9.01 -30.54
C VAL A 132 9.49 -8.61 -29.48
N CYS A 133 10.12 -9.59 -28.82
CA CYS A 133 11.01 -9.33 -27.69
C CYS A 133 12.37 -8.77 -28.14
N PRO A 134 12.71 -7.48 -27.87
CA PRO A 134 13.95 -6.88 -28.35
C PRO A 134 15.20 -7.37 -27.61
N LYS A 135 15.04 -8.19 -26.57
CA LYS A 135 16.11 -8.71 -25.72
C LYS A 135 16.18 -10.24 -25.69
N ASP A 136 15.39 -10.91 -26.53
CA ASP A 136 15.31 -12.38 -26.56
C ASP A 136 15.09 -12.96 -25.14
N ALA A 137 14.31 -12.25 -24.32
CA ALA A 137 14.04 -12.63 -22.95
C ALA A 137 12.91 -13.66 -22.82
N ILE A 138 12.26 -14.05 -23.92
CA ILE A 138 11.15 -14.99 -23.91
C ILE A 138 11.57 -16.26 -24.62
N HIS A 139 11.41 -17.39 -23.94
CA HIS A 139 11.67 -18.72 -24.49
C HIS A 139 10.46 -19.63 -24.27
N LEU A 140 10.40 -20.69 -25.05
CA LEU A 140 9.33 -21.68 -24.95
C LEU A 140 9.78 -22.86 -24.09
N ASP A 141 8.93 -23.28 -23.19
CA ASP A 141 9.09 -24.54 -22.49
C ASP A 141 8.88 -25.69 -23.48
N ARG A 142 9.87 -26.59 -23.57
CA ARG A 142 9.87 -27.71 -24.51
C ARG A 142 8.84 -28.78 -24.15
N TYR A 143 8.37 -28.85 -22.92
CA TYR A 143 7.43 -29.88 -22.45
C TYR A 143 5.98 -29.49 -22.64
N ASN A 144 5.65 -28.24 -22.41
CA ASN A 144 4.27 -27.76 -22.44
C ASN A 144 3.99 -26.68 -23.50
N GLY A 145 5.02 -26.22 -24.22
CA GLY A 145 4.92 -25.22 -25.27
C GLY A 145 4.65 -23.78 -24.78
N ARG A 146 4.56 -23.56 -23.48
CA ARG A 146 4.24 -22.27 -22.91
C ARG A 146 5.46 -21.32 -22.93
N SER A 147 5.18 -20.05 -23.04
CA SER A 147 6.22 -19.03 -22.97
C SER A 147 6.68 -18.79 -21.53
N HIS A 148 7.97 -18.59 -21.36
CA HIS A 148 8.61 -18.15 -20.12
C HIS A 148 9.42 -16.90 -20.35
N ILE A 149 9.42 -15.98 -19.37
CA ILE A 149 10.19 -14.75 -19.41
C ILE A 149 11.36 -14.85 -18.46
N ASP A 150 12.56 -14.65 -19.00
CA ASP A 150 13.79 -14.55 -18.24
C ASP A 150 13.83 -13.16 -17.56
N PRO A 151 13.75 -13.09 -16.22
CA PRO A 151 13.69 -11.82 -15.52
C PRO A 151 14.99 -11.02 -15.61
N GLU A 152 16.14 -11.69 -15.82
CA GLU A 152 17.44 -11.02 -15.91
C GLU A 152 17.63 -10.31 -17.26
N LYS A 153 17.03 -10.84 -18.33
CA LYS A 153 17.07 -10.23 -19.65
C LYS A 153 15.92 -9.24 -19.91
N CYS A 154 14.82 -9.40 -19.18
CA CYS A 154 13.59 -8.65 -19.40
C CYS A 154 13.72 -7.18 -19.01
N ILE A 155 13.63 -6.27 -19.97
CA ILE A 155 13.61 -4.82 -19.73
C ILE A 155 12.22 -4.26 -19.42
N GLN A 156 11.23 -5.11 -19.23
CA GLN A 156 9.86 -4.76 -18.83
C GLN A 156 9.15 -3.78 -19.77
N CYS A 157 9.45 -3.82 -21.08
CA CYS A 157 8.89 -2.90 -22.07
C CYS A 157 7.40 -3.13 -22.39
N GLY A 158 6.81 -4.28 -22.03
CA GLY A 158 5.39 -4.59 -22.23
C GLY A 158 4.99 -5.12 -23.60
N ARG A 159 5.82 -5.02 -24.64
CA ARG A 159 5.47 -5.39 -26.03
C ARG A 159 4.88 -6.80 -26.17
N CYS A 160 5.38 -7.75 -25.40
CA CYS A 160 4.88 -9.13 -25.41
C CYS A 160 3.44 -9.25 -24.88
N ALA A 161 3.04 -8.39 -23.95
CA ALA A 161 1.66 -8.34 -23.46
C ALA A 161 0.73 -7.79 -24.54
N ASP A 162 1.16 -6.75 -25.27
CA ASP A 162 0.35 -6.09 -26.31
C ASP A 162 0.02 -7.02 -27.48
N VAL A 163 0.92 -7.96 -27.82
CA VAL A 163 0.72 -8.89 -28.95
C VAL A 163 0.10 -10.23 -28.55
N CYS A 164 -0.14 -10.46 -27.27
CA CYS A 164 -0.70 -11.73 -26.79
C CYS A 164 -2.20 -11.82 -27.05
N ALA A 165 -2.63 -12.60 -28.06
CA ALA A 165 -4.03 -12.78 -28.39
C ALA A 165 -4.88 -13.41 -27.27
N TYR A 166 -4.24 -14.11 -26.34
CA TYR A 166 -4.91 -14.76 -25.19
C TYR A 166 -4.87 -13.90 -23.93
N ASN A 167 -4.27 -12.70 -23.96
CA ASN A 167 -4.05 -11.88 -22.78
C ASN A 167 -3.37 -12.64 -21.63
N ALA A 168 -2.56 -13.63 -21.95
CA ALA A 168 -1.87 -14.49 -21.00
C ALA A 168 -0.61 -13.86 -20.39
N ILE A 169 -0.15 -12.73 -20.93
CA ILE A 169 0.99 -12.00 -20.42
C ILE A 169 0.47 -10.74 -19.74
N ILE A 170 0.77 -10.61 -18.45
CA ILE A 170 0.31 -9.49 -17.63
C ILE A 170 1.47 -8.64 -17.13
N ILE A 171 1.23 -7.34 -17.06
CA ILE A 171 2.13 -6.40 -16.38
C ILE A 171 1.62 -6.26 -14.96
N GLN A 172 2.42 -6.76 -14.01
CA GLN A 172 2.13 -6.60 -12.59
C GLN A 172 2.91 -5.42 -12.05
N GLU A 173 2.21 -4.47 -11.47
CA GLU A 173 2.81 -3.28 -10.90
C GLU A 173 2.22 -2.99 -9.52
N ARG A 174 3.02 -2.43 -8.62
CA ARG A 174 2.57 -2.01 -7.30
C ARG A 174 1.50 -0.93 -7.44
N PRO A 175 0.26 -1.13 -6.91
CA PRO A 175 -0.84 -0.20 -7.15
C PRO A 175 -0.58 1.23 -6.71
N CYS A 176 0.14 1.44 -5.60
CA CYS A 176 0.47 2.78 -5.13
C CYS A 176 1.50 3.49 -6.02
N ALA A 177 2.45 2.75 -6.62
CA ALA A 177 3.39 3.31 -7.58
C ALA A 177 2.69 3.62 -8.91
N ALA A 178 1.87 2.69 -9.41
CA ALA A 178 1.09 2.89 -10.64
C ALA A 178 0.12 4.09 -10.55
N ALA A 179 -0.40 4.40 -9.34
CA ALA A 179 -1.25 5.56 -9.12
C ALA A 179 -0.48 6.87 -8.98
N CYS A 180 0.84 6.83 -8.79
CA CYS A 180 1.67 8.00 -8.55
C CYS A 180 2.10 8.67 -9.85
N GLY A 181 1.43 9.76 -10.25
CA GLY A 181 1.71 10.48 -11.49
C GLY A 181 3.08 11.20 -11.56
N VAL A 182 3.83 11.23 -10.44
CA VAL A 182 5.16 11.87 -10.35
C VAL A 182 6.27 10.88 -9.98
N ASP A 183 5.99 9.57 -10.00
CA ASP A 183 6.93 8.49 -9.68
C ASP A 183 7.67 8.70 -8.34
N ALA A 184 6.94 9.20 -7.32
CA ALA A 184 7.50 9.45 -6.00
C ALA A 184 7.48 8.21 -5.09
N ILE A 185 6.83 7.09 -5.48
CA ILE A 185 6.70 5.90 -4.65
C ILE A 185 7.59 4.78 -5.16
N GLY A 186 8.62 4.49 -4.40
CA GLY A 186 9.57 3.41 -4.65
C GLY A 186 9.42 2.24 -3.67
N THR A 187 10.53 1.51 -3.49
CA THR A 187 10.64 0.35 -2.60
C THR A 187 11.81 0.57 -1.65
N ASP A 188 11.61 0.31 -0.38
CA ASP A 188 12.70 0.29 0.61
C ASP A 188 13.44 -1.07 0.59
N VAL A 189 14.49 -1.18 1.40
CA VAL A 189 15.33 -2.39 1.52
C VAL A 189 14.56 -3.64 1.99
N ASN A 190 13.38 -3.46 2.59
CA ASN A 190 12.51 -4.53 3.07
C ASN A 190 11.37 -4.86 2.08
N GLY A 191 11.41 -4.34 0.87
CA GLY A 191 10.36 -4.53 -0.12
C GLY A 191 9.05 -3.75 0.16
N LYS A 192 9.05 -2.83 1.14
CA LYS A 192 7.90 -2.00 1.47
C LYS A 192 7.87 -0.74 0.62
N ALA A 193 6.68 -0.17 0.43
CA ALA A 193 6.56 1.11 -0.24
C ALA A 193 7.33 2.20 0.52
N ASP A 194 7.97 3.09 -0.22
CA ASP A 194 8.68 4.24 0.30
C ASP A 194 8.41 5.49 -0.54
N ILE A 195 8.32 6.65 0.12
CA ILE A 195 8.00 7.91 -0.56
C ILE A 195 9.25 8.77 -0.65
N ASN A 196 9.61 9.13 -1.87
CA ASN A 196 10.58 10.20 -2.08
C ASN A 196 9.87 11.55 -1.93
N TYR A 197 10.08 12.20 -0.78
CA TYR A 197 9.40 13.46 -0.45
C TYR A 197 9.87 14.65 -1.29
N GLU A 198 11.02 14.59 -1.94
CA GLU A 198 11.47 15.62 -2.88
C GLU A 198 10.64 15.63 -4.17
N LYS A 199 10.13 14.45 -4.58
CA LYS A 199 9.26 14.31 -5.75
C LYS A 199 7.77 14.40 -5.39
N CYS A 200 7.41 14.13 -4.15
CA CYS A 200 6.03 14.02 -3.72
C CYS A 200 5.32 15.39 -3.70
N VAL A 201 4.24 15.50 -4.45
CA VAL A 201 3.40 16.72 -4.51
C VAL A 201 2.20 16.67 -3.55
N SER A 202 2.15 15.71 -2.65
CA SER A 202 1.11 15.54 -1.62
C SER A 202 -0.33 15.51 -2.16
N CYS A 203 -0.54 14.92 -3.36
CA CYS A 203 -1.85 14.91 -4.04
C CYS A 203 -2.91 14.02 -3.36
N GLY A 204 -2.54 13.08 -2.49
CA GLY A 204 -3.45 12.17 -1.78
C GLY A 204 -4.08 11.06 -2.63
N MET A 205 -3.55 10.76 -3.81
CA MET A 205 -4.03 9.70 -4.72
C MET A 205 -3.84 8.29 -4.16
#